data_a4c141effb23c8fb53482218fdd4b5cc
#
_entry.id   a4c141effb23c8fb53482218fdd4b5cc
#
_cell.length_a   1.000
_cell.length_b   1.000
_cell.length_c   1.000
_cell.angle_alpha   90.00
_cell.angle_beta   90.00
_cell.angle_gamma   90.00
#
_symmetry.space_group_name_H-M   'P 1'
#
loop_
_entity.id
_entity.type
_entity.pdbx_description
1 polymer ?
#
loop_
_entity_poly.entity_id
_entity_poly.type
_entity_poly.pdbx_seq_one_letter_code
_entity_poly.pdbx_strand_id
1 'polypeptide(L)'
;MSLTERVAADLINAMKSKDKVSLEAIRAAKTAFLLALSEKGPGSALTEEEELKIIQKLVRQRRESAEIYKSQNRPELSEKEVAEADILEKYLPAKISDEELTRVVKAVIEKTGAKSISDLGKVMGAAMKELSGKADGKEISAKVKQLLG
;
A
#
# COMPACT_ATOMS: atom_id res chain seq x y z
N MET A 1 -9.02 16.61 0.05
CA MET A 1 -9.88 15.43 0.17
C MET A 1 -9.06 14.23 0.59
N SER A 2 -9.44 13.56 1.68
CA SER A 2 -8.76 12.35 2.16
C SER A 2 -9.01 11.17 1.21
N LEU A 3 -8.20 10.12 1.34
CA LEU A 3 -8.44 8.88 0.58
C LEU A 3 -9.80 8.27 0.93
N THR A 4 -10.18 8.33 2.20
CA THR A 4 -11.48 7.85 2.66
C THR A 4 -12.62 8.57 1.92
N GLU A 5 -12.53 9.88 1.79
CA GLU A 5 -13.51 10.69 1.06
C GLU A 5 -13.50 10.40 -0.44
N ARG A 6 -12.32 10.28 -1.03
CA ARG A 6 -12.18 9.94 -2.45
C ARG A 6 -12.80 8.58 -2.77
N VAL A 7 -12.50 7.59 -1.95
CA VAL A 7 -13.04 6.23 -2.12
C VAL A 7 -14.56 6.25 -2.03
N ALA A 8 -15.12 7.00 -1.09
CA ALA A 8 -16.58 7.13 -0.96
C ALA A 8 -17.22 7.75 -2.20
N ALA A 9 -16.61 8.80 -2.75
CA ALA A 9 -17.09 9.45 -3.97
C ALA A 9 -16.96 8.54 -5.19
N ASP A 10 -15.83 7.84 -5.31
CA ASP A 10 -15.58 6.93 -6.42
C ASP A 10 -16.50 5.71 -6.39
N LEU A 11 -16.90 5.28 -5.19
CA LEU A 11 -17.89 4.20 -5.04
C LEU A 11 -19.22 4.60 -5.67
N ILE A 12 -19.68 5.80 -5.41
CA ILE A 12 -20.92 6.32 -5.99
C ILE A 12 -20.82 6.36 -7.52
N ASN A 13 -19.69 6.83 -8.04
CA ASN A 13 -19.46 6.88 -9.49
C ASN A 13 -19.43 5.48 -10.11
N ALA A 14 -18.79 4.51 -9.46
CA ALA A 14 -18.74 3.12 -9.92
C ALA A 14 -20.14 2.49 -9.94
N MET A 15 -20.96 2.81 -8.96
CA MET A 15 -22.36 2.35 -8.93
C MET A 15 -23.16 2.89 -10.10
N LYS A 16 -22.96 4.17 -10.44
CA LYS A 16 -23.65 4.83 -11.55
C LYS A 16 -23.20 4.28 -12.91
N SER A 17 -21.92 4.02 -13.07
CA SER A 17 -21.35 3.51 -14.33
C SER A 17 -21.54 2.01 -14.51
N LYS A 18 -21.98 1.30 -13.51
CA LYS A 18 -22.18 -0.18 -13.50
C LYS A 18 -20.91 -0.96 -13.81
N ASP A 19 -19.76 -0.41 -13.46
CA ASP A 19 -18.45 -1.07 -13.59
C ASP A 19 -18.25 -2.01 -12.41
N LYS A 20 -18.49 -3.29 -12.63
CA LYS A 20 -18.44 -4.32 -11.58
C LYS A 20 -17.08 -4.47 -10.93
N VAL A 21 -16.02 -4.42 -11.73
CA VAL A 21 -14.65 -4.59 -11.23
C VAL A 21 -14.28 -3.42 -10.33
N SER A 22 -14.51 -2.19 -10.79
CA SER A 22 -14.28 -0.98 -9.99
C SER A 22 -15.13 -0.98 -8.74
N LEU A 23 -16.39 -1.39 -8.85
CA LEU A 23 -17.31 -1.44 -7.73
C LEU A 23 -16.81 -2.37 -6.62
N GLU A 24 -16.38 -3.59 -6.97
CA GLU A 24 -15.86 -4.56 -6.01
C GLU A 24 -14.56 -4.08 -5.35
N ALA A 25 -13.63 -3.55 -6.15
CA ALA A 25 -12.35 -3.06 -5.65
C ALA A 25 -12.54 -1.87 -4.68
N ILE A 26 -13.37 -0.93 -5.07
CA ILE A 26 -13.62 0.28 -4.27
C ILE A 26 -14.42 -0.05 -3.01
N ARG A 27 -15.36 -0.99 -3.08
CA ARG A 27 -16.07 -1.48 -1.89
C ARG A 27 -15.12 -2.10 -0.88
N ALA A 28 -14.15 -2.88 -1.36
CA ALA A 28 -13.15 -3.48 -0.50
C ALA A 28 -12.34 -2.41 0.25
N ALA A 29 -11.95 -1.35 -0.45
CA ALA A 29 -11.26 -0.23 0.17
C ALA A 29 -12.12 0.47 1.22
N LYS A 30 -13.36 0.76 0.89
CA LYS A 30 -14.30 1.39 1.82
C LYS A 30 -14.50 0.55 3.07
N THR A 31 -14.71 -0.75 2.89
CA THR A 31 -14.90 -1.69 4.00
C THR A 31 -13.67 -1.73 4.90
N ALA A 32 -12.47 -1.77 4.30
CA ALA A 32 -11.23 -1.79 5.05
C ALA A 32 -11.03 -0.49 5.87
N PHE A 33 -11.36 0.65 5.29
CA PHE A 33 -11.30 1.94 6.00
C PHE A 33 -12.29 1.99 7.16
N LEU A 34 -13.51 1.53 6.94
CA LEU A 34 -14.54 1.50 8.00
C LEU A 34 -14.14 0.58 9.16
N LEU A 35 -13.56 -0.57 8.84
CA LEU A 35 -13.08 -1.52 9.84
C LEU A 35 -11.96 -0.91 10.66
N ALA A 36 -10.97 -0.31 10.00
CA ALA A 36 -9.84 0.34 10.68
C ALA A 36 -10.31 1.50 11.55
N LEU A 37 -11.27 2.28 11.06
CA LEU A 37 -11.84 3.38 11.83
C LEU A 37 -12.59 2.89 13.06
N SER A 38 -13.35 1.80 12.93
CA SER A 38 -14.06 1.16 14.02
C SER A 38 -13.11 0.68 15.12
N GLU A 39 -11.99 0.07 14.72
CA GLU A 39 -10.95 -0.39 15.65
C GLU A 39 -10.28 0.77 16.38
N LYS A 40 -10.16 1.90 15.71
CA LYS A 40 -9.54 3.11 16.28
C LYS A 40 -10.42 3.77 17.34
N GLY A 41 -11.74 3.63 17.21
CA GLY A 41 -12.72 4.10 18.18
C GLY A 41 -13.53 5.33 17.75
N PRO A 42 -14.61 5.65 18.50
CA PRO A 42 -15.50 6.77 18.17
C PRO A 42 -14.77 8.12 18.16
N GLY A 43 -15.13 8.95 17.20
CA GLY A 43 -14.55 10.30 17.06
C GLY A 43 -13.16 10.34 16.46
N SER A 44 -12.61 9.17 16.09
CA SER A 44 -11.31 9.08 15.45
C SER A 44 -11.39 9.28 13.95
N ALA A 45 -10.26 9.61 13.34
CA ALA A 45 -10.11 9.67 11.89
C ALA A 45 -8.84 8.92 11.51
N LEU A 46 -8.80 8.38 10.29
CA LEU A 46 -7.61 7.74 9.78
C LEU A 46 -6.62 8.80 9.32
N THR A 47 -5.33 8.60 9.63
CA THR A 47 -4.28 9.44 9.09
C THR A 47 -4.01 9.05 7.64
N GLU A 48 -3.38 9.95 6.88
CA GLU A 48 -2.98 9.64 5.51
C GLU A 48 -2.08 8.40 5.44
N GLU A 49 -1.14 8.28 6.37
CA GLU A 49 -0.25 7.11 6.47
C GLU A 49 -1.04 5.82 6.67
N GLU A 50 -2.04 5.85 7.56
CA GLU A 50 -2.91 4.70 7.81
C GLU A 50 -3.72 4.33 6.57
N GLU A 51 -4.29 5.33 5.89
CA GLU A 51 -5.03 5.12 4.64
C GLU A 51 -4.15 4.48 3.56
N LEU A 52 -2.94 4.99 3.38
CA LEU A 52 -2.01 4.46 2.38
C LEU A 52 -1.59 3.03 2.68
N LYS A 53 -1.33 2.70 3.94
CA LYS A 53 -0.99 1.33 4.35
C LYS A 53 -2.12 0.35 4.07
N ILE A 54 -3.36 0.77 4.31
CA ILE A 54 -4.54 -0.06 4.03
C ILE A 54 -4.63 -0.35 2.52
N ILE A 55 -4.50 0.65 1.69
CA ILE A 55 -4.54 0.48 0.23
C ILE A 55 -3.37 -0.40 -0.24
N GLN A 56 -2.16 -0.18 0.25
CA GLN A 56 -1.00 -1.01 -0.09
C GLN A 56 -1.24 -2.49 0.23
N LYS A 57 -1.81 -2.77 1.39
CA LYS A 57 -2.13 -4.14 1.80
C LYS A 57 -3.15 -4.78 0.86
N LEU A 58 -4.19 -4.05 0.49
CA LEU A 58 -5.22 -4.55 -0.43
C LEU A 58 -4.64 -4.84 -1.82
N VAL A 59 -3.76 -3.98 -2.32
CA VAL A 59 -3.08 -4.19 -3.60
C VAL A 59 -2.19 -5.45 -3.53
N ARG A 60 -1.39 -5.55 -2.48
CA ARG A 60 -0.49 -6.70 -2.29
C ARG A 60 -1.27 -8.01 -2.23
N GLN A 61 -2.35 -8.07 -1.47
CA GLN A 61 -3.18 -9.27 -1.33
C GLN A 61 -3.72 -9.71 -2.68
N ARG A 62 -4.17 -8.77 -3.52
CA ARG A 62 -4.70 -9.09 -4.84
C ARG A 62 -3.61 -9.55 -5.80
N ARG A 63 -2.43 -8.94 -5.75
CA ARG A 63 -1.29 -9.37 -6.56
C ARG A 63 -0.86 -10.79 -6.19
N GLU A 64 -0.79 -11.10 -4.90
CA GLU A 64 -0.47 -12.45 -4.40
C GLU A 64 -1.53 -13.47 -4.83
N SER A 65 -2.81 -13.13 -4.70
CA SER A 65 -3.91 -13.99 -5.15
C SER A 65 -3.84 -14.24 -6.66
N ALA A 66 -3.52 -13.22 -7.45
CA ALA A 66 -3.37 -13.33 -8.89
C ALA A 66 -2.29 -14.36 -9.26
N GLU A 67 -1.15 -14.32 -8.58
CA GLU A 67 -0.06 -15.26 -8.81
C GLU A 67 -0.47 -16.69 -8.45
N ILE A 68 -1.20 -16.88 -7.36
CA ILE A 68 -1.71 -18.18 -6.94
C ILE A 68 -2.67 -18.74 -7.99
N TYR A 69 -3.62 -17.93 -8.47
CA TYR A 69 -4.56 -18.36 -9.51
C TYR A 69 -3.85 -18.70 -10.81
N LYS A 70 -2.83 -17.93 -11.17
CA LYS A 70 -2.02 -18.20 -12.35
C LYS A 70 -1.31 -19.56 -12.24
N SER A 71 -0.73 -19.85 -11.06
CA SER A 71 -0.05 -21.13 -10.82
C SER A 71 -1.02 -22.31 -10.81
N GLN A 72 -2.30 -22.07 -10.49
CA GLN A 72 -3.36 -23.08 -10.49
C GLN A 72 -4.08 -23.18 -11.84
N ASN A 73 -3.56 -22.51 -12.86
CA ASN A 73 -4.14 -22.49 -14.20
C ASN A 73 -5.58 -21.93 -14.23
N ARG A 74 -5.79 -20.85 -13.48
CA ARG A 74 -7.06 -20.13 -13.42
C ARG A 74 -6.87 -18.69 -13.92
N PRO A 75 -6.66 -18.51 -15.25
CA PRO A 75 -6.32 -17.18 -15.79
C PRO A 75 -7.42 -16.14 -15.60
N GLU A 76 -8.69 -16.53 -15.69
CA GLU A 76 -9.82 -15.61 -15.52
C GLU A 76 -9.90 -15.02 -14.10
N LEU A 77 -9.57 -15.83 -13.10
CA LEU A 77 -9.54 -15.38 -11.71
C LEU A 77 -8.31 -14.50 -11.44
N SER A 78 -7.18 -14.87 -12.04
CA SER A 78 -5.95 -14.07 -11.95
C SER A 78 -6.16 -12.68 -12.57
N GLU A 79 -6.76 -12.61 -13.75
CA GLU A 79 -7.03 -11.35 -14.44
C GLU A 79 -7.95 -10.43 -13.63
N LYS A 80 -8.95 -11.00 -12.97
CA LYS A 80 -9.84 -10.25 -12.10
C LYS A 80 -9.07 -9.62 -10.93
N GLU A 81 -8.22 -10.40 -10.27
CA GLU A 81 -7.39 -9.91 -9.16
C GLU A 81 -6.45 -8.79 -9.62
N VAL A 82 -5.82 -8.95 -10.77
CA VAL A 82 -4.95 -7.92 -11.35
C VAL A 82 -5.73 -6.64 -11.63
N ALA A 83 -6.91 -6.76 -12.24
CA ALA A 83 -7.74 -5.60 -12.56
C ALA A 83 -8.16 -4.83 -11.29
N GLU A 84 -8.53 -5.53 -10.22
CA GLU A 84 -8.86 -4.90 -8.95
C GLU A 84 -7.64 -4.23 -8.32
N ALA A 85 -6.48 -4.89 -8.37
CA ALA A 85 -5.23 -4.32 -7.87
C ALA A 85 -4.87 -3.03 -8.60
N ASP A 86 -5.02 -3.02 -9.93
CA ASP A 86 -4.74 -1.84 -10.75
C ASP A 86 -5.63 -0.65 -10.37
N ILE A 87 -6.90 -0.90 -10.09
CA ILE A 87 -7.84 0.14 -9.66
C ILE A 87 -7.41 0.73 -8.32
N LEU A 88 -7.08 -0.12 -7.36
CA LEU A 88 -6.66 0.31 -6.02
C LEU A 88 -5.32 1.03 -6.04
N GLU A 89 -4.41 0.60 -6.90
CA GLU A 89 -3.08 1.21 -7.02
C GLU A 89 -3.13 2.68 -7.44
N LYS A 90 -4.19 3.09 -8.12
CA LYS A 90 -4.39 4.50 -8.51
C LYS A 90 -4.53 5.44 -7.32
N TYR A 91 -4.87 4.92 -6.15
CA TYR A 91 -4.93 5.71 -4.92
C TYR A 91 -3.57 5.93 -4.26
N LEU A 92 -2.56 5.18 -4.69
CA LEU A 92 -1.21 5.28 -4.14
C LEU A 92 -0.41 6.34 -4.90
N PRO A 93 0.58 6.98 -4.24
CA PRO A 93 1.55 7.82 -4.95
C PRO A 93 2.31 6.98 -5.99
N ALA A 94 2.93 7.65 -6.94
CA ALA A 94 3.77 6.98 -7.93
C ALA A 94 4.84 6.14 -7.24
N LYS A 95 5.04 4.91 -7.73
CA LYS A 95 6.03 4.01 -7.17
C LYS A 95 7.43 4.60 -7.32
N ILE A 96 8.21 4.56 -6.24
CA ILE A 96 9.57 5.09 -6.20
C ILE A 96 10.52 4.21 -7.03
N SER A 97 11.46 4.81 -7.74
CA SER A 97 12.51 4.08 -8.44
C SER A 97 13.51 3.50 -7.45
N ASP A 98 14.25 2.46 -7.87
CA ASP A 98 15.27 1.86 -7.01
C ASP A 98 16.37 2.86 -6.65
N GLU A 99 16.75 3.72 -7.59
CA GLU A 99 17.73 4.78 -7.36
C GLU A 99 17.29 5.76 -6.29
N GLU A 100 16.03 6.20 -6.36
CA GLU A 100 15.48 7.12 -5.38
C GLU A 100 15.26 6.45 -4.03
N LEU A 101 14.84 5.19 -4.02
CA LEU A 101 14.73 4.39 -2.81
C LEU A 101 16.09 4.31 -2.09
N THR A 102 17.15 4.02 -2.84
CA THR A 102 18.51 3.97 -2.31
C THR A 102 18.92 5.31 -1.70
N ARG A 103 18.63 6.40 -2.39
CA ARG A 103 18.95 7.76 -1.92
C ARG A 103 18.24 8.08 -0.61
N VAL A 104 16.94 7.80 -0.54
CA VAL A 104 16.14 8.06 0.67
C VAL A 104 16.61 7.21 1.84
N VAL A 105 16.86 5.93 1.62
CA VAL A 105 17.31 5.02 2.69
C VAL A 105 18.70 5.43 3.18
N LYS A 106 19.63 5.80 2.29
CA LYS A 106 20.94 6.30 2.70
C LYS A 106 20.84 7.55 3.56
N ALA A 107 19.97 8.49 3.19
CA ALA A 107 19.74 9.70 3.96
C ALA A 107 19.18 9.39 5.36
N VAL A 108 18.27 8.42 5.45
CA VAL A 108 17.71 7.98 6.73
C VAL A 108 18.78 7.31 7.61
N ILE A 109 19.64 6.48 7.02
CA ILE A 109 20.75 5.83 7.74
C ILE A 109 21.68 6.90 8.33
N GLU A 110 22.05 7.89 7.55
CA GLU A 110 22.89 9.02 8.00
C GLU A 110 22.22 9.80 9.14
N LYS A 111 20.96 10.13 8.95
CA LYS A 111 20.19 10.92 9.92
C LYS A 111 20.00 10.20 11.25
N THR A 112 19.80 8.89 11.24
CA THR A 112 19.61 8.07 12.44
C THR A 112 20.93 7.65 13.08
N GLY A 113 22.05 7.83 12.38
CA GLY A 113 23.36 7.41 12.87
C GLY A 113 23.55 5.90 12.91
N ALA A 114 22.76 5.15 12.17
CA ALA A 114 22.83 3.70 12.10
C ALA A 114 24.15 3.23 11.51
N LYS A 115 24.75 2.20 12.10
CA LYS A 115 26.08 1.69 11.69
C LYS A 115 26.05 0.21 11.29
N SER A 116 25.06 -0.54 11.71
CA SER A 116 24.99 -1.99 11.47
C SER A 116 23.56 -2.48 11.38
N ILE A 117 23.40 -3.74 11.01
CA ILE A 117 22.10 -4.40 10.90
C ILE A 117 21.33 -4.42 12.22
N SER A 118 22.00 -4.27 13.35
CA SER A 118 21.34 -4.19 14.66
C SER A 118 20.48 -2.92 14.80
N ASP A 119 20.74 -1.91 13.97
CA ASP A 119 19.98 -0.67 13.93
C ASP A 119 18.79 -0.71 12.95
N LEU A 120 18.52 -1.88 12.36
CA LEU A 120 17.47 -2.07 11.35
C LEU A 120 16.12 -1.48 11.77
N GLY A 121 15.66 -1.77 12.99
CA GLY A 121 14.37 -1.28 13.47
C GLY A 121 14.27 0.24 13.50
N LYS A 122 15.34 0.90 13.88
CA LYS A 122 15.44 2.36 13.93
C LYS A 122 15.32 2.98 12.53
N VAL A 123 16.07 2.42 11.58
CA VAL A 123 16.06 2.88 10.19
C VAL A 123 14.70 2.60 9.55
N MET A 124 14.13 1.41 9.78
CA MET A 124 12.84 1.03 9.24
C MET A 124 11.73 1.98 9.67
N GLY A 125 11.68 2.34 10.94
CA GLY A 125 10.67 3.27 11.45
C GLY A 125 10.67 4.60 10.73
N ALA A 126 11.86 5.18 10.54
CA ALA A 126 12.02 6.46 9.85
C ALA A 126 11.79 6.34 8.34
N ALA A 127 12.33 5.29 7.71
CA ALA A 127 12.20 5.07 6.27
C ALA A 127 10.75 4.80 5.85
N MET A 128 10.03 4.00 6.63
CA MET A 128 8.62 3.71 6.35
C MET A 128 7.75 4.96 6.41
N LYS A 129 8.10 5.89 7.29
CA LYS A 129 7.39 7.16 7.41
C LYS A 129 7.59 8.04 6.17
N GLU A 130 8.84 8.16 5.71
CA GLU A 130 9.16 8.96 4.52
C GLU A 130 8.66 8.34 3.21
N LEU A 131 8.61 7.01 3.14
CA LEU A 131 8.25 6.26 1.93
C LEU A 131 6.83 5.74 1.94
N SER A 132 5.99 6.25 2.82
CA SER A 132 4.59 5.83 2.96
C SER A 132 3.86 5.85 1.61
N GLY A 133 3.37 4.69 1.19
CA GLY A 133 2.66 4.54 -0.08
C GLY A 133 3.55 4.47 -1.32
N LYS A 134 4.84 4.81 -1.24
CA LYS A 134 5.78 4.84 -2.38
C LYS A 134 6.56 3.54 -2.54
N ALA A 135 6.77 2.83 -1.45
CA ALA A 135 7.43 1.53 -1.43
C ALA A 135 6.82 0.70 -0.30
N ASP A 136 6.83 -0.62 -0.43
CA ASP A 136 6.31 -1.49 0.63
C ASP A 136 7.41 -1.84 1.65
N GLY A 137 6.99 -2.39 2.79
CA GLY A 137 7.90 -2.75 3.86
C GLY A 137 8.98 -3.74 3.47
N LYS A 138 8.67 -4.67 2.56
CA LYS A 138 9.64 -5.66 2.06
C LYS A 138 10.74 -5.00 1.24
N GLU A 139 10.36 -4.10 0.33
CA GLU A 139 11.32 -3.37 -0.51
C GLU A 139 12.24 -2.50 0.34
N ILE A 140 11.67 -1.80 1.30
CA ILE A 140 12.42 -0.93 2.23
C ILE A 140 13.37 -1.77 3.06
N SER A 141 12.89 -2.86 3.65
CA SER A 141 13.70 -3.75 4.48
C SER A 141 14.88 -4.34 3.70
N ALA A 142 14.63 -4.81 2.48
CA ALA A 142 15.69 -5.35 1.62
C ALA A 142 16.76 -4.31 1.33
N LYS A 143 16.35 -3.07 1.03
CA LYS A 143 17.28 -1.98 0.75
C LYS A 143 18.09 -1.60 1.98
N VAL A 144 17.46 -1.51 3.15
CA VAL A 144 18.14 -1.22 4.41
C VAL A 144 19.19 -2.28 4.73
N LYS A 145 18.83 -3.56 4.61
CA LYS A 145 19.76 -4.66 4.84
C LYS A 145 20.95 -4.62 3.87
N GLN A 146 20.68 -4.33 2.61
CA GLN A 146 21.72 -4.19 1.59
C GLN A 146 22.72 -3.08 1.94
N LEU A 147 22.24 -1.96 2.42
CA LEU A 147 23.08 -0.79 2.72
C LEU A 147 23.78 -0.86 4.09
N LEU A 148 23.18 -1.53 5.07
CA LEU A 148 23.76 -1.70 6.41
C LEU A 148 24.61 -2.96 6.54
N GLY A 149 24.31 -3.96 5.78
CA GLY A 149 25.03 -5.21 5.77
C GLY A 149 26.28 -5.14 4.96
#